data_e5200fad06415059ec0e6d8b311b8d06
#
_entry.id   e5200fad06415059ec0e6d8b311b8d06
#
_cell.length_a   1.000
_cell.length_b   1.000
_cell.length_c   1.000
_cell.angle_alpha   90.00
_cell.angle_beta   90.00
_cell.angle_gamma   90.00
#
_symmetry.space_group_name_H-M   'P 1'
#
loop_
_entity.id
_entity.type
_entity.pdbx_description
1 polymer ?
#
loop_
_entity_poly.entity_id
_entity_poly.type
_entity_poly.pdbx_seq_one_letter_code
_entity_poly.pdbx_strand_id
1 'polypeptide(L)'
;MEHSDPIQRINEILKVLPQRYPFLLVDRILESDGSTHMVGLKNVTINEPFFQGHFPEHPVMPGVLLVEALAQVGVVLLLSSDQARDSKLVYFSGIDKCRFRQPVMPGDQLRLEVTVLKKRER
;
A
#
# COMPACT_ATOMS: atom_id res chain seq x y z
N MET A 1 24.37 3.99 0.85
CA MET A 1 23.99 3.88 0.29
C MET A 1 23.36 4.25 -0.44
N GLU A 2 23.20 4.19 -1.04
CA GLU A 2 22.78 4.67 -1.81
C GLU A 2 21.67 4.87 -2.02
N HIS A 3 21.29 5.59 -2.17
CA HIS A 3 20.28 6.12 -2.36
C HIS A 3 19.56 5.86 -3.45
N SER A 4 19.90 5.39 -4.34
CA SER A 4 19.19 5.07 -5.53
C SER A 4 18.58 3.71 -5.45
N ASP A 5 18.62 3.08 -4.35
CA ASP A 5 18.00 1.80 -4.15
C ASP A 5 16.49 1.98 -4.09
N PRO A 6 15.72 1.37 -5.00
CA PRO A 6 14.27 1.52 -4.97
C PRO A 6 13.59 0.79 -3.84
N ILE A 7 14.29 -0.11 -3.16
CA ILE A 7 13.72 -0.86 -2.06
C ILE A 7 13.59 0.04 -0.85
N GLN A 8 12.41 0.06 -0.26
CA GLN A 8 12.20 0.83 0.96
C GLN A 8 11.73 -0.10 2.06
N ARG A 9 12.37 0.02 3.19
CA ARG A 9 11.98 -0.70 4.37
C ARG A 9 11.08 0.17 5.22
N ILE A 10 10.59 -0.40 6.30
CA ILE A 10 9.51 0.22 7.06
C ILE A 10 9.86 1.62 7.54
N ASN A 11 11.10 1.88 7.91
CA ASN A 11 11.43 3.21 8.40
C ASN A 11 11.29 4.28 7.33
N GLU A 12 11.60 3.95 6.09
CA GLU A 12 11.41 4.90 5.00
C GLU A 12 9.92 5.08 4.69
N ILE A 13 9.17 4.00 4.74
CA ILE A 13 7.73 4.06 4.49
C ILE A 13 7.04 4.94 5.52
N LEU A 14 7.43 4.81 6.78
CA LEU A 14 6.83 5.59 7.85
C LEU A 14 7.09 7.10 7.68
N LYS A 15 8.12 7.49 6.97
CA LYS A 15 8.38 8.89 6.72
C LYS A 15 7.44 9.48 5.68
N VAL A 16 6.85 8.63 4.87
CA VAL A 16 6.01 9.09 3.76
C VAL A 16 4.54 8.93 4.07
N LEU A 17 4.15 7.78 4.63
CA LEU A 17 2.75 7.50 4.90
C LEU A 17 2.37 8.00 6.29
N PRO A 18 1.25 8.71 6.40
CA PRO A 18 0.79 9.16 7.72
C PRO A 18 0.09 8.07 8.52
N GLN A 19 -0.37 7.00 7.85
CA GLN A 19 -1.10 5.94 8.54
C GLN A 19 -0.21 5.27 9.58
N ARG A 20 -0.84 4.85 10.68
CA ARG A 20 -0.19 4.09 11.72
C ARG A 20 -1.10 2.93 12.11
N TYR A 21 -0.61 2.07 12.94
CA TYR A 21 -1.38 0.91 13.39
C TYR A 21 -2.78 1.33 13.79
N PRO A 22 -3.82 0.66 13.38
CA PRO A 22 -3.83 -0.57 12.58
C PRO A 22 -4.03 -0.33 11.07
N PHE A 23 -3.83 0.87 10.60
CA PHE A 23 -4.12 1.23 9.22
C PHE A 23 -2.90 1.32 8.31
N LEU A 24 -1.73 1.01 8.80
CA LEU A 24 -0.55 0.97 7.95
C LEU A 24 -0.47 -0.42 7.32
N LEU A 25 -0.59 -0.49 6.01
CA LEU A 25 -0.76 -1.77 5.32
C LEU A 25 0.33 -2.05 4.28
N VAL A 26 1.48 -1.40 4.39
CA VAL A 26 2.60 -1.66 3.50
C VAL A 26 3.82 -1.92 4.35
N ASP A 27 4.45 -3.07 4.16
CA ASP A 27 5.59 -3.48 4.97
C ASP A 27 6.92 -3.20 4.30
N ARG A 28 6.94 -3.17 2.98
CA ARG A 28 8.19 -2.95 2.24
C ARG A 28 7.85 -2.53 0.81
N ILE A 29 8.69 -1.73 0.21
CA ILE A 29 8.64 -1.50 -1.23
C ILE A 29 9.71 -2.37 -1.87
N LEU A 30 9.31 -3.18 -2.83
CA LEU A 30 10.20 -4.14 -3.47
C LEU A 30 10.83 -3.59 -4.74
N GLU A 31 10.08 -2.82 -5.52
CA GLU A 31 10.52 -2.32 -6.82
C GLU A 31 9.88 -0.99 -7.08
N SER A 32 10.56 -0.14 -7.80
CA SER A 32 9.98 1.13 -8.25
C SER A 32 10.84 1.70 -9.37
N ASP A 33 10.19 2.34 -10.35
CA ASP A 33 10.93 3.10 -11.35
C ASP A 33 11.04 4.57 -10.95
N GLY A 34 10.54 4.92 -9.78
CA GLY A 34 10.64 6.27 -9.25
C GLY A 34 9.57 7.23 -9.73
N SER A 35 8.72 6.84 -10.64
CA SER A 35 7.72 7.78 -11.14
C SER A 35 6.38 7.15 -11.52
N THR A 36 6.36 6.00 -12.18
CA THR A 36 5.10 5.49 -12.70
C THR A 36 4.72 4.11 -12.19
N HIS A 37 5.64 3.37 -11.63
CA HIS A 37 5.37 1.98 -11.25
C HIS A 37 6.04 1.64 -9.93
N MET A 38 5.33 0.95 -9.08
CA MET A 38 5.86 0.55 -7.79
C MET A 38 5.22 -0.76 -7.35
N VAL A 39 5.99 -1.59 -6.69
CA VAL A 39 5.50 -2.83 -6.12
C VAL A 39 5.78 -2.81 -4.62
N GLY A 40 4.73 -2.96 -3.83
CA GLY A 40 4.84 -3.06 -2.39
C GLY A 40 4.56 -4.45 -1.90
N LEU A 41 4.89 -4.70 -0.66
CA LEU A 41 4.67 -5.97 0.01
C LEU A 41 3.88 -5.75 1.28
N LYS A 42 2.88 -6.57 1.49
CA LYS A 42 2.16 -6.64 2.77
C LYS A 42 2.20 -8.07 3.26
N ASN A 43 2.70 -8.27 4.46
CA ASN A 43 2.63 -9.58 5.13
C ASN A 43 1.32 -9.65 5.89
N VAL A 44 0.50 -10.64 5.60
CA VAL A 44 -0.80 -10.77 6.24
C VAL A 44 -0.66 -11.79 7.36
N THR A 45 -0.98 -11.39 8.59
CA THR A 45 -0.85 -12.27 9.73
C THR A 45 -2.14 -12.30 10.53
N ILE A 46 -2.34 -13.35 11.30
CA ILE A 46 -3.51 -13.47 12.17
C ILE A 46 -3.52 -12.38 13.25
N ASN A 47 -2.36 -11.75 13.46
CA ASN A 47 -2.25 -10.73 14.48
C ASN A 47 -2.80 -9.39 14.06
N GLU A 48 -3.61 -9.32 13.08
CA GLU A 48 -4.21 -8.07 12.62
C GLU A 48 -5.63 -7.96 13.16
N PRO A 49 -6.00 -6.78 13.68
CA PRO A 49 -7.26 -6.65 14.41
C PRO A 49 -8.50 -6.93 13.59
N PHE A 50 -8.46 -6.72 12.28
CA PHE A 50 -9.66 -6.93 11.47
C PHE A 50 -10.08 -8.39 11.40
N PHE A 51 -9.18 -9.33 11.66
CA PHE A 51 -9.56 -10.74 11.59
C PHE A 51 -10.44 -11.18 12.77
N GLN A 52 -10.54 -10.36 13.81
CA GLN A 52 -11.42 -10.68 14.90
C GLN A 52 -12.88 -10.66 14.47
N GLY A 53 -13.19 -9.83 13.51
CA GLY A 53 -14.56 -9.70 13.05
C GLY A 53 -14.82 -10.22 11.66
N HIS A 54 -13.79 -10.52 10.90
CA HIS A 54 -13.98 -10.83 9.47
C HIS A 54 -13.17 -12.04 9.05
N PHE A 55 -13.42 -13.20 9.50
CA PHE A 55 -14.49 -13.62 10.39
C PHE A 55 -13.86 -14.53 11.44
N PRO A 56 -14.45 -14.63 12.63
CA PRO A 56 -13.77 -15.33 13.75
C PRO A 56 -13.31 -16.76 13.45
N GLU A 57 -14.08 -17.52 12.70
CA GLU A 57 -13.69 -18.88 12.42
C GLU A 57 -13.20 -19.07 11.00
N HIS A 58 -13.11 -18.01 10.23
CA HIS A 58 -12.70 -18.11 8.84
C HIS A 58 -12.06 -16.76 8.46
N PRO A 59 -10.84 -16.52 8.89
CA PRO A 59 -10.25 -15.19 8.70
C PRO A 59 -9.95 -14.92 7.23
N VAL A 60 -10.50 -13.82 6.72
CA VAL A 60 -10.29 -13.36 5.36
C VAL A 60 -10.06 -11.86 5.41
N MET A 61 -9.06 -11.38 4.73
CA MET A 61 -8.78 -9.95 4.71
C MET A 61 -9.89 -9.23 3.95
N PRO A 62 -10.52 -8.22 4.55
CA PRO A 62 -11.57 -7.48 3.85
C PRO A 62 -11.06 -6.86 2.56
N GLY A 63 -11.86 -6.99 1.50
CA GLY A 63 -11.47 -6.47 0.19
C GLY A 63 -11.23 -4.97 0.21
N VAL A 64 -11.98 -4.22 1.01
CA VAL A 64 -11.76 -2.78 1.09
C VAL A 64 -10.37 -2.45 1.64
N LEU A 65 -9.80 -3.32 2.48
CA LEU A 65 -8.46 -3.10 2.99
C LEU A 65 -7.40 -3.48 1.97
N LEU A 66 -7.70 -4.40 1.06
CA LEU A 66 -6.79 -4.67 -0.06
C LEU A 66 -6.68 -3.43 -0.94
N VAL A 67 -7.80 -2.76 -1.19
CA VAL A 67 -7.79 -1.53 -1.96
C VAL A 67 -7.03 -0.44 -1.20
N GLU A 68 -7.22 -0.37 0.10
CA GLU A 68 -6.50 0.60 0.91
C GLU A 68 -4.99 0.36 0.84
N ALA A 69 -4.56 -0.89 0.91
CA ALA A 69 -3.14 -1.22 0.82
C ALA A 69 -2.56 -0.78 -0.53
N LEU A 70 -3.30 -1.02 -1.62
CA LEU A 70 -2.87 -0.59 -2.94
C LEU A 70 -2.79 0.93 -3.02
N ALA A 71 -3.76 1.62 -2.43
CA ALA A 71 -3.75 3.08 -2.40
C ALA A 71 -2.53 3.60 -1.64
N GLN A 72 -2.15 2.93 -0.57
CA GLN A 72 -0.97 3.35 0.19
C GLN A 72 0.31 3.21 -0.63
N VAL A 73 0.44 2.13 -1.40
CA VAL A 73 1.59 1.99 -2.30
C VAL A 73 1.56 3.14 -3.31
N GLY A 74 0.38 3.46 -3.83
CA GLY A 74 0.24 4.58 -4.76
C GLY A 74 0.67 5.91 -4.17
N VAL A 75 0.35 6.15 -2.89
CA VAL A 75 0.78 7.36 -2.21
C VAL A 75 2.31 7.39 -2.08
N VAL A 76 2.91 6.27 -1.71
CA VAL A 76 4.36 6.20 -1.63
C VAL A 76 4.98 6.54 -2.98
N LEU A 77 4.42 6.00 -4.05
CA LEU A 77 4.93 6.28 -5.39
C LEU A 77 4.82 7.76 -5.73
N LEU A 78 3.66 8.37 -5.49
CA LEU A 78 3.46 9.77 -5.83
C LEU A 78 4.32 10.70 -4.99
N LEU A 79 4.55 10.38 -3.74
CA LEU A 79 5.31 11.23 -2.85
C LEU A 79 6.81 10.93 -2.87
N SER A 80 7.22 9.94 -3.65
CA SER A 80 8.63 9.63 -3.78
C SER A 80 9.36 10.63 -4.65
N SER A 81 8.64 11.34 -5.50
CA SER A 81 9.30 12.30 -6.34
C SER A 81 9.64 13.54 -5.53
N ASP A 82 10.72 14.19 -5.83
CA ASP A 82 11.14 15.35 -5.10
C ASP A 82 10.12 16.45 -5.13
N GLN A 83 9.37 16.52 -6.18
CA GLN A 83 8.44 17.62 -6.32
C GLN A 83 7.26 17.53 -5.43
N ALA A 84 6.89 16.35 -5.00
CA ALA A 84 5.69 16.19 -4.23
C ALA A 84 5.92 16.00 -2.77
N ARG A 85 7.21 15.92 -2.37
CA ARG A 85 7.46 15.50 -1.07
C ARG A 85 6.98 16.33 0.01
N ASP A 86 6.94 17.59 -0.14
CA ASP A 86 6.58 18.35 0.88
C ASP A 86 5.22 18.58 1.13
N SER A 87 4.38 17.93 0.66
CA SER A 87 3.38 18.58 0.85
C SER A 87 2.15 18.19 1.12
N LYS A 88 1.77 17.19 0.72
CA LYS A 88 0.45 17.16 0.65
C LYS A 88 -0.08 15.89 1.09
N LEU A 89 -1.17 15.85 1.75
CA LEU A 89 -1.97 14.66 1.90
C LEU A 89 -2.54 14.30 0.58
N VAL A 90 -2.53 13.03 0.25
CA VAL A 90 -3.14 12.52 -0.96
C VAL A 90 -4.44 11.85 -0.60
N TYR A 91 -5.53 12.26 -1.24
CA TYR A 91 -6.83 11.69 -0.99
C TYR A 91 -7.28 10.86 -2.17
N PHE A 92 -7.87 9.73 -1.87
CA PHE A 92 -8.38 8.82 -2.85
C PHE A 92 -9.81 9.19 -3.12
N SER A 93 -10.17 9.51 -4.36
CA SER A 93 -11.49 10.01 -4.63
C SER A 93 -12.42 9.00 -5.30
N GLY A 94 -11.94 7.88 -5.75
CA GLY A 94 -12.82 6.91 -6.37
C GLY A 94 -12.12 5.67 -6.85
N ILE A 95 -12.91 4.64 -7.15
CA ILE A 95 -12.42 3.38 -7.64
C ILE A 95 -13.31 2.90 -8.75
N ASP A 96 -12.70 2.50 -9.87
CA ASP A 96 -13.44 1.90 -10.96
C ASP A 96 -13.00 0.46 -11.14
N LYS A 97 -13.94 -0.40 -11.40
CA LYS A 97 -13.64 -1.78 -11.87
C LYS A 97 -12.75 -2.56 -10.93
N CYS A 98 -13.16 -2.65 -9.67
CA CYS A 98 -12.42 -3.40 -8.69
C CYS A 98 -12.99 -4.82 -8.56
N ARG A 99 -12.12 -5.82 -8.59
CA ARG A 99 -12.53 -7.22 -8.47
C ARG A 99 -11.63 -7.97 -7.53
N PHE A 100 -12.21 -8.85 -6.74
CA PHE A 100 -11.46 -9.71 -5.83
C PHE A 100 -11.69 -11.16 -6.25
N ARG A 101 -10.62 -11.83 -6.69
CA ARG A 101 -10.76 -13.16 -7.27
C ARG A 101 -10.39 -14.28 -6.33
N GLN A 102 -9.61 -14.02 -5.33
CA GLN A 102 -9.20 -15.02 -4.37
C GLN A 102 -9.19 -14.41 -3.00
N PRO A 103 -9.59 -15.16 -1.99
CA PRO A 103 -9.52 -14.65 -0.62
C PRO A 103 -8.06 -14.54 -0.16
N VAL A 104 -7.79 -13.55 0.66
CA VAL A 104 -6.48 -13.36 1.26
C VAL A 104 -6.61 -13.74 2.72
N MET A 105 -5.73 -14.61 3.18
CA MET A 105 -5.82 -15.17 4.51
C MET A 105 -4.52 -14.97 5.25
N PRO A 106 -4.55 -15.08 6.59
CA PRO A 106 -3.31 -15.00 7.36
C PRO A 106 -2.28 -16.01 6.87
N GLY A 107 -1.06 -15.58 6.75
CA GLY A 107 0.02 -16.37 6.18
C GLY A 107 0.36 -15.99 4.75
N ASP A 108 -0.51 -15.23 4.10
CA ASP A 108 -0.25 -14.82 2.73
C ASP A 108 0.66 -13.60 2.68
N GLN A 109 1.40 -13.48 1.61
CA GLN A 109 2.13 -12.25 1.31
C GLN A 109 1.49 -11.63 0.08
N LEU A 110 1.17 -10.36 0.17
CA LEU A 110 0.55 -9.65 -0.94
C LEU A 110 1.61 -8.87 -1.69
N ARG A 111 1.63 -9.05 -2.99
CA ARG A 111 2.42 -8.23 -3.88
C ARG A 111 1.48 -7.15 -4.42
N LEU A 112 1.73 -5.91 -4.02
CA LEU A 112 0.84 -4.80 -4.32
C LEU A 112 1.44 -3.97 -5.44
N GLU A 113 0.94 -4.19 -6.65
CA GLU A 113 1.53 -3.57 -7.83
C GLU A 113 0.68 -2.40 -8.29
N VAL A 114 1.28 -1.25 -8.48
CA VAL A 114 0.58 -0.02 -8.82
C VAL A 114 1.27 0.65 -9.99
N THR A 115 0.49 1.09 -10.96
CA THR A 115 0.99 1.82 -12.11
C THR A 115 0.16 3.10 -12.27
N VAL A 116 0.81 4.22 -12.45
CA VAL A 116 0.12 5.48 -12.69
C VAL A 116 -0.24 5.56 -14.15
N LEU A 117 -1.54 5.65 -14.45
CA LEU A 117 -1.99 5.77 -15.81
C LEU A 117 -2.12 7.23 -16.21
N LYS A 118 -2.51 8.08 -15.27
CA LYS A 118 -2.77 9.47 -15.59
C LYS A 118 -2.69 10.28 -14.34
N LYS A 119 -1.96 11.38 -14.39
CA LYS A 119 -1.78 12.20 -13.24
C LYS A 119 -2.44 13.52 -13.45
N ARG A 120 -3.21 13.99 -12.48
CA ARG A 120 -3.82 15.29 -12.53
C ARG A 120 -3.33 16.14 -11.41
N GLU A 121 -3.05 17.38 -11.70
CA GLU A 121 -2.66 18.29 -10.70
C GLU A 121 -3.76 19.22 -10.43
N ARG A 122 -4.38 19.11 -9.34
CA ARG A 122 -5.45 19.99 -9.04
C ARG A 122 -5.61 20.16 -7.62
#